data_e63973ff58827a7cf9d1a07d51ae94ea
#
_entry.id   e63973ff58827a7cf9d1a07d51ae94ea
#
_cell.length_a   1.000
_cell.length_b   1.000
_cell.length_c   1.000
_cell.angle_alpha   90.00
_cell.angle_beta   90.00
_cell.angle_gamma   90.00
#
_symmetry.space_group_name_H-M   'P 1'
#
loop_
_entity.id
_entity.type
_entity.pdbx_description
1 polymer ?
#
loop_
_entity_poly.entity_id
_entity_poly.type
_entity_poly.pdbx_seq_one_letter_code
_entity_poly.pdbx_strand_id
1 'polypeptide(L)'
;MGTSRTPVLAWAIDNLSDITVALGVAAGIVVLLYGARALVLRACKRLGPSHAFAGVFLDVVRRTRLWFLVALAVELVQGYLHPPQDVAKTIGFLFTVAAALQVAIWARALILGMIALRAGDNEADQSGLASAMSII
;
A
#
# COMPACT_ATOMS: atom_id res chain seq x y z
N MET A 1 26.35 -2.95 40.38
CA MET A 1 25.65 -2.02 39.47
C MET A 1 24.79 -2.85 38.53
N GLY A 2 23.52 -3.06 38.90
CA GLY A 2 22.57 -3.79 38.06
C GLY A 2 22.21 -2.94 36.84
N THR A 3 22.63 -3.39 35.67
CA THR A 3 22.04 -2.90 34.40
C THR A 3 20.57 -3.24 34.45
N SER A 4 19.74 -2.23 34.70
CA SER A 4 18.30 -2.32 34.55
C SER A 4 18.03 -2.57 33.06
N ARG A 5 18.07 -3.84 32.66
CA ARG A 5 17.62 -4.26 31.35
C ARG A 5 16.16 -3.84 31.27
N THR A 6 15.86 -2.95 30.35
CA THR A 6 14.48 -2.53 30.10
C THR A 6 13.67 -3.82 29.85
N PRO A 7 12.43 -3.93 30.35
CA PRO A 7 11.61 -5.14 30.22
C PRO A 7 11.50 -5.61 28.77
N VAL A 8 11.61 -4.69 27.82
CA VAL A 8 11.63 -4.95 26.39
C VAL A 8 12.89 -5.70 25.93
N LEU A 9 14.07 -5.33 26.47
CA LEU A 9 15.34 -6.01 26.14
C LEU A 9 15.39 -7.44 26.69
N ALA A 10 14.92 -7.66 27.92
CA ALA A 10 14.83 -8.98 28.50
C ALA A 10 13.88 -9.87 27.70
N TRP A 11 12.69 -9.37 27.37
CA TRP A 11 11.72 -10.06 26.53
C TRP A 11 12.30 -10.40 25.14
N ALA A 12 13.01 -9.46 24.50
CA ALA A 12 13.60 -9.68 23.19
C ALA A 12 14.70 -10.75 23.18
N ILE A 13 15.49 -10.84 24.25
CA ILE A 13 16.54 -11.86 24.39
C ILE A 13 15.93 -13.24 24.63
N ASP A 14 14.89 -13.33 25.45
CA ASP A 14 14.22 -14.60 25.77
C ASP A 14 13.42 -15.14 24.57
N ASN A 15 12.98 -14.28 23.64
CA ASN A 15 12.20 -14.65 22.48
C ASN A 15 12.96 -14.46 21.14
N LEU A 16 14.29 -14.53 21.16
CA LEU A 16 15.13 -14.33 19.97
C LEU A 16 14.78 -15.29 18.83
N SER A 17 14.49 -16.57 19.13
CA SER A 17 14.06 -17.56 18.14
C SER A 17 12.74 -17.18 17.49
N ASP A 18 11.77 -16.76 18.29
CA ASP A 18 10.44 -16.39 17.80
C ASP A 18 10.48 -15.10 17.00
N ILE A 19 11.30 -14.14 17.40
CA ILE A 19 11.56 -12.91 16.65
C ILE A 19 12.20 -13.22 15.30
N THR A 20 13.15 -14.15 15.24
CA THR A 20 13.81 -14.53 13.98
C THR A 20 12.82 -15.19 13.02
N VAL A 21 11.97 -16.09 13.51
CA VAL A 21 10.90 -16.71 12.73
C VAL A 21 9.90 -15.66 12.27
N ALA A 22 9.47 -14.77 13.15
CA ALA A 22 8.56 -13.68 12.84
C ALA A 22 9.11 -12.73 11.77
N LEU A 23 10.40 -12.41 11.84
CA LEU A 23 11.08 -11.59 10.82
C LEU A 23 11.10 -12.31 9.46
N GLY A 24 11.35 -13.61 9.44
CA GLY A 24 11.29 -14.44 8.24
C GLY A 24 9.89 -14.47 7.63
N VAL A 25 8.86 -14.65 8.45
CA VAL A 25 7.45 -14.61 8.03
C VAL A 25 7.07 -13.24 7.50
N ALA A 26 7.45 -12.17 8.19
CA ALA A 26 7.21 -10.80 7.74
C ALA A 26 7.87 -10.51 6.38
N ALA A 27 9.13 -10.93 6.21
CA ALA A 27 9.83 -10.81 4.93
C ALA A 27 9.12 -11.61 3.82
N GLY A 28 8.66 -12.82 4.10
CA GLY A 28 7.87 -13.64 3.18
C GLY A 28 6.56 -12.95 2.76
N ILE A 29 5.84 -12.35 3.71
CA ILE A 29 4.62 -11.58 3.44
C ILE A 29 4.92 -10.38 2.55
N VAL A 30 5.98 -9.63 2.83
CA VAL A 30 6.39 -8.48 1.99
C VAL A 30 6.70 -8.91 0.56
N VAL A 31 7.43 -10.01 0.38
CA VAL A 31 7.76 -10.57 -0.94
C VAL A 31 6.50 -11.00 -1.67
N LEU A 32 5.56 -11.68 -0.99
CA LEU A 32 4.28 -12.09 -1.56
C LEU A 32 3.44 -10.88 -2.00
N LEU A 33 3.32 -9.87 -1.16
CA LEU A 33 2.58 -8.64 -1.47
C LEU A 33 3.21 -7.87 -2.63
N TYR A 34 4.55 -7.83 -2.67
CA TYR A 34 5.27 -7.20 -3.77
C TYR A 34 5.10 -7.98 -5.08
N GLY A 35 5.14 -9.32 -5.02
CA GLY A 35 4.86 -10.21 -6.15
C GLY A 35 3.42 -10.05 -6.64
N ALA A 36 2.43 -10.04 -5.75
CA ALA A 36 1.03 -9.80 -6.08
C ALA A 36 0.84 -8.44 -6.76
N ARG A 37 1.47 -7.39 -6.24
CA ARG A 37 1.48 -6.07 -6.89
C ARG A 37 2.05 -6.13 -8.30
N ALA A 38 3.18 -6.82 -8.49
CA ALA A 38 3.80 -6.97 -9.82
C ALA A 38 2.91 -7.74 -10.78
N LEU A 39 2.21 -8.78 -10.29
CA LEU A 39 1.24 -9.56 -11.07
C LEU A 39 0.04 -8.71 -11.50
N VAL A 40 -0.54 -7.93 -10.58
CA VAL A 40 -1.65 -7.00 -10.88
C VAL A 40 -1.22 -6.00 -11.95
N LEU A 41 -0.02 -5.39 -11.80
CA LEU A 41 0.51 -4.46 -12.79
C LEU A 41 0.71 -5.11 -14.17
N ARG A 42 1.16 -6.36 -14.22
CA ARG A 42 1.32 -7.12 -15.47
C ARG A 42 -0.02 -7.52 -16.09
N ALA A 43 -0.97 -7.97 -15.26
CA ALA A 43 -2.31 -8.34 -15.71
C ALA A 43 -3.06 -7.14 -16.30
N CYS A 44 -3.01 -5.98 -15.64
CA CYS A 44 -3.63 -4.76 -16.14
C CYS A 44 -2.99 -4.27 -17.45
N LYS A 45 -1.68 -4.44 -17.64
CA LYS A 45 -1.02 -4.13 -18.92
C LYS A 45 -1.46 -5.05 -20.06
N ARG A 46 -1.83 -6.30 -19.75
CA ARG A 46 -2.29 -7.28 -20.76
C ARG A 46 -3.76 -7.07 -21.16
N LEU A 47 -4.58 -6.53 -20.28
CA LEU A 47 -6.02 -6.32 -20.52
C LEU A 47 -6.31 -5.13 -21.47
N GLY A 48 -5.29 -4.35 -21.86
CA GLY A 48 -5.41 -3.25 -22.81
C GLY A 48 -6.09 -1.98 -22.24
N PRO A 49 -6.05 -0.86 -22.96
CA PRO A 49 -6.52 0.44 -22.49
C PRO A 49 -8.05 0.60 -22.50
N SER A 50 -8.82 -0.47 -22.75
CA SER A 50 -10.27 -0.39 -22.94
C SER A 50 -11.08 -0.06 -21.67
N HIS A 51 -10.45 0.00 -20.49
CA HIS A 51 -11.14 0.34 -19.26
C HIS A 51 -10.43 1.53 -18.59
N ALA A 52 -11.01 2.70 -18.76
CA ALA A 52 -10.54 3.95 -18.18
C ALA A 52 -10.29 3.84 -16.65
N PHE A 53 -11.13 3.07 -15.93
CA PHE A 53 -10.97 2.76 -14.53
C PHE A 53 -9.73 1.90 -14.20
N ALA A 54 -9.28 1.04 -15.12
CA ALA A 54 -8.11 0.20 -14.91
C ALA A 54 -6.84 1.05 -14.78
N GLY A 55 -6.74 2.16 -15.52
CA GLY A 55 -5.63 3.11 -15.41
C GLY A 55 -5.56 3.79 -14.05
N VAL A 56 -6.70 4.24 -13.53
CA VAL A 56 -6.79 4.88 -12.21
C VAL A 56 -6.44 3.88 -11.10
N PHE A 57 -6.96 2.67 -11.19
CA PHE A 57 -6.65 1.60 -10.23
C PHE A 57 -5.16 1.21 -10.27
N LEU A 58 -4.59 1.16 -11.46
CA LEU A 58 -3.17 0.90 -11.67
C LEU A 58 -2.30 1.97 -10.98
N ASP A 59 -2.68 3.24 -11.08
CA ASP A 59 -1.95 4.34 -10.45
C ASP A 59 -2.02 4.26 -8.91
N VAL A 60 -3.17 3.88 -8.35
CA VAL A 60 -3.34 3.64 -6.92
C VAL A 60 -2.42 2.51 -6.43
N VAL A 61 -2.41 1.36 -7.13
CA VAL A 61 -1.54 0.23 -6.80
C VAL A 61 -0.06 0.60 -6.93
N ARG A 62 0.29 1.38 -7.96
CA ARG A 62 1.64 1.84 -8.21
C ARG A 62 2.14 2.81 -7.14
N ARG A 63 1.24 3.59 -6.53
CA ARG A 63 1.55 4.54 -5.45
C ARG A 63 1.62 3.88 -4.07
N THR A 64 1.25 2.61 -3.94
CA THR A 64 1.46 1.86 -2.69
C THR A 64 2.94 1.71 -2.42
N ARG A 65 3.42 2.36 -1.37
CA ARG A 65 4.85 2.39 -1.02
C ARG A 65 5.24 1.13 -0.25
N LEU A 66 6.49 0.71 -0.43
CA LEU A 66 7.06 -0.45 0.28
C LEU A 66 6.97 -0.34 1.81
N TRP A 67 7.13 0.86 2.36
CA TRP A 67 7.05 1.06 3.81
C TRP A 67 5.67 0.70 4.39
N PHE A 68 4.59 0.91 3.62
CA PHE A 68 3.25 0.49 4.03
C PHE A 68 3.11 -1.03 4.04
N LEU A 69 3.67 -1.72 3.06
CA LEU A 69 3.69 -3.19 3.01
C LEU A 69 4.48 -3.77 4.18
N VAL A 70 5.59 -3.13 4.56
CA VAL A 70 6.38 -3.50 5.74
C VAL A 70 5.59 -3.26 7.02
N ALA A 71 4.94 -2.10 7.18
CA ALA A 71 4.10 -1.81 8.33
C ALA A 71 2.95 -2.83 8.46
N LEU A 72 2.31 -3.20 7.36
CA LEU A 72 1.26 -4.21 7.33
C LEU A 72 1.80 -5.58 7.73
N ALA A 73 2.97 -5.98 7.24
CA ALA A 73 3.60 -7.26 7.60
C ALA A 73 3.94 -7.31 9.09
N VAL A 74 4.47 -6.23 9.65
CA VAL A 74 4.77 -6.12 11.09
C VAL A 74 3.50 -6.22 11.93
N GLU A 75 2.42 -5.54 11.51
CA GLU A 75 1.12 -5.62 12.19
C GLU A 75 0.55 -7.03 12.19
N LEU A 76 0.63 -7.74 11.06
CA LEU A 76 0.16 -9.13 10.98
C LEU A 76 0.97 -10.08 11.86
N VAL A 77 2.27 -9.88 11.96
CA VAL A 77 3.17 -10.76 12.72
C VAL A 77 3.12 -10.47 14.22
N GLN A 78 2.84 -9.23 14.65
CA GLN A 78 2.75 -8.89 16.08
C GLN A 78 1.70 -9.73 16.83
N GLY A 79 0.62 -10.14 16.14
CA GLY A 79 -0.41 -11.00 16.72
C GLY A 79 0.10 -12.38 17.14
N TYR A 80 1.19 -12.87 16.56
CA TYR A 80 1.83 -14.14 16.91
C TYR A 80 2.83 -14.02 18.05
N LEU A 81 3.53 -12.90 18.14
CA LEU A 81 4.64 -12.69 19.07
C LEU A 81 4.20 -12.33 20.50
N HIS A 82 2.94 -11.94 20.71
CA HIS A 82 2.42 -11.47 21.99
C HIS A 82 3.39 -10.50 22.71
N PRO A 83 3.82 -9.42 22.03
CA PRO A 83 4.78 -8.49 22.60
C PRO A 83 4.19 -7.80 23.84
N PRO A 84 5.03 -7.22 24.72
CA PRO A 84 4.56 -6.39 25.82
C PRO A 84 3.58 -5.33 25.34
N GLN A 85 2.56 -5.03 26.15
CA GLN A 85 1.45 -4.14 25.76
C GLN A 85 1.91 -2.77 25.21
N ASP A 86 3.01 -2.24 25.75
CA ASP A 86 3.54 -0.94 25.32
C ASP A 86 4.13 -1.01 23.90
N VAL A 87 4.76 -2.13 23.55
CA VAL A 87 5.28 -2.37 22.19
C VAL A 87 4.13 -2.56 21.21
N ALA A 88 3.13 -3.39 21.57
CA ALA A 88 1.95 -3.62 20.75
C ALA A 88 1.18 -2.32 20.47
N LYS A 89 0.97 -1.48 21.49
CA LYS A 89 0.32 -0.16 21.32
C LYS A 89 1.11 0.76 20.38
N THR A 90 2.44 0.78 20.51
CA THR A 90 3.30 1.61 19.66
C THR A 90 3.24 1.15 18.21
N ILE A 91 3.30 -0.16 17.95
CA ILE A 91 3.20 -0.73 16.60
C ILE A 91 1.83 -0.40 16.00
N GLY A 92 0.73 -0.64 16.75
CA GLY A 92 -0.63 -0.34 16.31
C GLY A 92 -0.84 1.15 16.01
N PHE A 93 -0.28 2.04 16.81
CA PHE A 93 -0.31 3.49 16.55
C PHE A 93 0.44 3.85 15.26
N LEU A 94 1.66 3.35 15.09
CA LEU A 94 2.45 3.57 13.87
C LEU A 94 1.76 3.02 12.64
N PHE A 95 1.14 1.84 12.73
CA PHE A 95 0.36 1.26 11.65
C PHE A 95 -0.86 2.12 11.32
N THR A 96 -1.58 2.62 12.31
CA THR A 96 -2.74 3.49 12.10
C THR A 96 -2.34 4.77 11.35
N VAL A 97 -1.25 5.41 11.75
CA VAL A 97 -0.71 6.60 11.05
C VAL A 97 -0.30 6.24 9.63
N ALA A 98 0.39 5.13 9.46
CA ALA A 98 0.80 4.61 8.15
C ALA A 98 -0.40 4.35 7.23
N ALA A 99 -1.44 3.71 7.76
CA ALA A 99 -2.67 3.43 7.03
C ALA A 99 -3.41 4.71 6.64
N ALA A 100 -3.53 5.67 7.55
CA ALA A 100 -4.16 6.95 7.27
C ALA A 100 -3.44 7.72 6.14
N LEU A 101 -2.11 7.78 6.19
CA LEU A 101 -1.31 8.40 5.13
C LEU A 101 -1.47 7.67 3.78
N GLN A 102 -1.51 6.35 3.81
CA GLN A 102 -1.67 5.56 2.59
C GLN A 102 -3.06 5.76 1.97
N VAL A 103 -4.11 5.80 2.79
CA VAL A 103 -5.48 6.11 2.35
C VAL A 103 -5.57 7.51 1.74
N ALA A 104 -4.92 8.51 2.35
CA ALA A 104 -4.87 9.86 1.81
C ALA A 104 -4.18 9.90 0.42
N ILE A 105 -3.09 9.16 0.25
CA ILE A 105 -2.40 9.03 -1.04
C ILE A 105 -3.31 8.38 -2.09
N TRP A 106 -4.05 7.34 -1.72
CA TRP A 106 -4.99 6.67 -2.62
C TRP A 106 -6.17 7.57 -2.98
N ALA A 107 -6.76 8.25 -1.99
CA ALA A 107 -7.86 9.19 -2.22
C ALA A 107 -7.45 10.29 -3.22
N ARG A 108 -6.26 10.88 -3.04
CA ARG A 108 -5.72 11.85 -3.98
C ARG A 108 -5.54 11.27 -5.39
N ALA A 109 -5.00 10.06 -5.51
CA ALA A 109 -4.82 9.41 -6.80
C ALA A 109 -6.15 9.13 -7.50
N LEU A 110 -7.16 8.67 -6.75
CA LEU A 110 -8.51 8.42 -7.26
C LEU A 110 -9.18 9.71 -7.73
N ILE A 111 -9.14 10.78 -6.92
CA ILE A 111 -9.75 12.07 -7.27
C ILE A 111 -9.11 12.63 -8.56
N LEU A 112 -7.79 12.69 -8.63
CA LEU A 112 -7.08 13.18 -9.80
C LEU A 112 -7.35 12.30 -11.03
N GLY A 113 -7.41 10.99 -10.86
CA GLY A 113 -7.75 10.05 -11.93
C GLY A 113 -9.18 10.26 -12.46
N MET A 114 -10.16 10.47 -11.58
CA MET A 114 -11.54 10.75 -12.00
C MET A 114 -11.67 12.09 -12.71
N ILE A 115 -10.95 13.11 -12.24
CA ILE A 115 -10.94 14.44 -12.92
C ILE A 115 -10.33 14.30 -14.32
N ALA A 116 -9.22 13.57 -14.46
CA ALA A 116 -8.58 13.35 -15.75
C ALA A 116 -9.49 12.60 -16.74
N LEU A 117 -10.26 11.61 -16.26
CA LEU A 117 -11.23 10.90 -17.09
C LEU A 117 -12.35 11.83 -17.58
N ARG A 118 -12.91 12.65 -16.69
CA ARG A 118 -13.96 13.62 -17.10
C ARG A 118 -13.45 14.71 -18.04
N ALA A 119 -12.21 15.17 -17.85
CA ALA A 119 -11.60 16.14 -18.75
C ALA A 119 -11.36 15.56 -20.15
N GLY A 120 -10.92 14.28 -20.23
CA GLY A 120 -10.73 13.59 -21.52
C GLY A 120 -12.03 13.39 -22.29
N ASP A 121 -13.14 13.08 -21.61
CA ASP A 121 -14.46 12.95 -22.23
C ASP A 121 -14.94 14.28 -22.82
N ASN A 122 -14.71 15.41 -22.14
CA ASN A 122 -15.08 16.73 -22.63
C ASN A 122 -14.25 17.18 -23.86
N GLU A 123 -12.97 16.82 -23.91
CA GLU A 123 -12.12 17.10 -25.08
C GLU A 123 -12.52 16.25 -26.30
N ALA A 124 -12.91 15.00 -26.08
CA ALA A 124 -13.40 14.12 -27.14
C ALA A 124 -14.72 14.67 -27.75
N ASP A 125 -15.63 15.16 -26.90
CA ASP A 125 -16.88 15.79 -27.36
C ASP A 125 -16.62 17.09 -28.13
N GLN A 126 -15.71 17.94 -27.68
CA GLN A 126 -15.35 19.19 -28.36
C GLN A 126 -14.63 18.93 -29.69
N SER A 127 -13.77 17.92 -29.77
CA SER A 127 -13.10 17.55 -31.02
C SER A 127 -14.07 16.97 -32.03
N GLY A 128 -15.08 16.20 -31.56
CA GLY A 128 -16.18 15.71 -32.40
C GLY A 128 -17.02 16.84 -33.02
N LEU A 129 -17.37 17.85 -32.22
CA LEU A 129 -18.11 19.01 -32.65
C LEU A 129 -17.29 19.89 -33.62
N ALA A 130 -16.01 20.09 -33.34
CA ALA A 130 -15.11 20.84 -34.22
C ALA A 130 -14.94 20.16 -35.59
N SER A 131 -14.84 18.82 -35.60
CA SER A 131 -14.76 18.03 -36.83
C SER A 131 -16.07 18.10 -37.64
N ALA A 132 -17.23 18.07 -36.97
CA ALA A 132 -18.53 18.21 -37.61
C ALA A 132 -18.72 19.59 -38.21
N MET A 133 -18.23 20.65 -37.56
CA MET A 133 -18.28 22.01 -38.07
C MET A 133 -17.33 22.27 -39.24
N SER A 134 -16.26 21.53 -39.40
CA SER A 134 -15.31 21.70 -40.51
C SER A 134 -15.79 21.07 -41.81
N ILE A 135 -16.89 20.31 -41.81
CA ILE A 135 -17.48 19.64 -42.99
C ILE A 135 -18.56 20.53 -43.66
N ILE A 136 -18.99 21.61 -42.99
CA ILE A 136 -19.93 22.60 -43.51
C ILE A 136 -19.19 23.81 -44.04
#